data_19f288d4543ad32989530bbdf97201cb
#
_entry.id   19f288d4543ad32989530bbdf97201cb
#
_cell.length_a   1.000
_cell.length_b   1.000
_cell.length_c   1.000
_cell.angle_alpha   90.00
_cell.angle_beta   90.00
_cell.angle_gamma   90.00
#
_symmetry.space_group_name_H-M   'P 1'
#
loop_
_entity.id
_entity.type
_entity.pdbx_description
1 polymer ?
#
loop_
_entity_poly.entity_id
_entity_poly.type
_entity_poly.pdbx_seq_one_letter_code
_entity_poly.pdbx_strand_id
1 'polypeptide(L)'
;MQYPERDLPREGTLDRLLVAAQYLTGRVSSKQLWRIVGATRSTLPLEEVRIRLRREGFSLELAGAAFALIRAAAEKTKGMRHHDVQLVGGWAILQGMLAEMETGEGKTLTCTLPAATAALAGRAVHVITVNDYLAERDAETMRPVYEALGLSVGCIKAGMKPDERRAIYRSDIVYCSNKEITFDYLKDRMTLGGRPRPIAQRLGALAGDERGGKVLLRGLQFAIVDEADSVLIDEARTPLILSAPVDAAKEEQVYRDALRIAKALTEDEHYFFEDNQPMLTEAGGERVRELAAPLGGVWSGPRRSERFVLQALTALHNFQRDKHYLVRDGKVQIIDENTGRLMPDRSWEQGLHQLIELKEEVELTGRRETLARISYQRFFRRYLHVGGMTGTASEVAFELWAVYRLRVAKIPTNQPVRRVYLPDRVYGRAEDKWAAVIESIRERHAARQPVLVGTRSVAASEHLSKLLEEAKLPFRLLNARQDADEAEIVSHAGEPGRITVATNMAGRGTDIKLAPGVKELGGLHVICTERHDSGRIDRQLFGRSGRQGDPGCCEAILAADDDLAAEHATLAAGWFTHMTLLPQRAGRLLYWLAQRRAEAAHSRARRSLLTMDESLGDLLAFSGRGE
;
A
#
# COMPACT_ATOMS: atom_id res chain seq x y z
N MET A 1 29.53 -13.25 -2.22
CA MET A 1 28.65 -12.82 -1.09
C MET A 1 27.39 -13.66 -1.13
N GLN A 2 26.92 -14.22 -0.02
CA GLN A 2 25.63 -14.92 0.00
C GLN A 2 24.51 -13.87 -0.04
N TYR A 3 23.48 -14.11 -0.85
CA TYR A 3 22.25 -13.31 -0.87
C TYR A 3 21.22 -14.06 0.01
N PRO A 4 21.16 -13.78 1.33
CA PRO A 4 20.29 -14.52 2.22
C PRO A 4 18.82 -14.16 1.97
N GLU A 5 18.02 -15.17 1.66
CA GLU A 5 16.57 -15.08 1.52
C GLU A 5 15.96 -16.45 1.86
N ARG A 6 14.66 -16.45 2.18
CA ARG A 6 13.93 -17.68 2.48
C ARG A 6 13.52 -18.39 1.18
N ASP A 7 13.72 -19.70 1.14
CA ASP A 7 13.10 -20.56 0.15
C ASP A 7 11.62 -20.77 0.49
N LEU A 8 10.77 -20.65 -0.52
CA LEU A 8 9.32 -20.85 -0.36
C LEU A 8 8.93 -22.13 -1.09
N PRO A 9 8.83 -23.28 -0.37
CA PRO A 9 8.27 -24.48 -0.95
C PRO A 9 6.79 -24.25 -1.31
N ARG A 10 6.30 -24.94 -2.33
CA ARG A 10 4.88 -24.94 -2.64
C ARG A 10 4.07 -25.47 -1.46
N GLU A 11 3.02 -24.76 -1.13
CA GLU A 11 2.06 -25.20 -0.12
C GLU A 11 0.98 -26.03 -0.78
N GLY A 12 0.95 -27.33 -0.46
CA GLY A 12 -0.16 -28.22 -0.83
C GLY A 12 -1.45 -27.91 -0.05
N THR A 13 -2.54 -28.56 -0.44
CA THR A 13 -3.84 -28.41 0.25
C THR A 13 -3.77 -28.81 1.73
N LEU A 14 -2.98 -29.84 2.06
CA LEU A 14 -2.73 -30.28 3.44
C LEU A 14 -1.97 -29.22 4.24
N ASP A 15 -0.97 -28.56 3.64
CA ASP A 15 -0.21 -27.50 4.31
C ASP A 15 -1.12 -26.32 4.67
N ARG A 16 -2.05 -25.95 3.78
CA ARG A 16 -3.04 -24.87 4.04
C ARG A 16 -3.98 -25.23 5.20
N LEU A 17 -4.41 -26.48 5.31
CA LEU A 17 -5.22 -26.96 6.44
C LEU A 17 -4.44 -26.96 7.75
N LEU A 18 -3.17 -27.41 7.73
CA LEU A 18 -2.28 -27.36 8.88
C LEU A 18 -2.04 -25.94 9.37
N VAL A 19 -1.86 -25.00 8.44
CA VAL A 19 -1.70 -23.58 8.74
C VAL A 19 -2.93 -23.00 9.44
N ALA A 20 -4.13 -23.35 8.98
CA ALA A 20 -5.38 -22.94 9.62
C ALA A 20 -5.50 -23.54 11.04
N ALA A 21 -5.16 -24.81 11.21
CA ALA A 21 -5.14 -25.47 12.51
C ALA A 21 -4.12 -24.83 13.48
N GLN A 22 -2.93 -24.51 13.00
CA GLN A 22 -1.90 -23.82 13.79
C GLN A 22 -2.32 -22.39 14.21
N TYR A 23 -3.12 -21.70 13.40
CA TYR A 23 -3.70 -20.41 13.77
C TYR A 23 -4.62 -20.54 14.98
N LEU A 24 -5.50 -21.55 14.97
CA LEU A 24 -6.47 -21.79 16.04
C LEU A 24 -5.82 -22.24 17.36
N THR A 25 -4.77 -23.06 17.28
CA THR A 25 -4.10 -23.64 18.46
C THR A 25 -3.02 -22.75 19.06
N GLY A 26 -2.41 -21.91 18.25
CA GLY A 26 -1.24 -21.10 18.63
C GLY A 26 -1.62 -19.70 19.10
N ARG A 27 -2.28 -19.56 20.24
CA ARG A 27 -2.53 -18.23 20.82
C ARG A 27 -1.24 -17.66 21.43
N VAL A 28 -0.94 -16.40 21.11
CA VAL A 28 0.13 -15.65 21.77
C VAL A 28 -0.39 -15.21 23.13
N SER A 29 0.26 -15.67 24.20
CA SER A 29 -0.07 -15.22 25.54
C SER A 29 0.45 -13.80 25.76
N SER A 30 -0.44 -12.85 26.06
CA SER A 30 -0.02 -11.48 26.42
C SER A 30 0.95 -11.49 27.62
N LYS A 31 0.75 -12.38 28.58
CA LYS A 31 1.66 -12.54 29.73
C LYS A 31 3.10 -12.87 29.31
N GLN A 32 3.28 -13.66 28.24
CA GLN A 32 4.62 -13.97 27.73
C GLN A 32 5.31 -12.76 27.12
N LEU A 33 4.56 -11.92 26.40
CA LEU A 33 5.10 -10.68 25.83
C LEU A 33 5.47 -9.67 26.92
N TRP A 34 4.68 -9.56 27.98
CA TRP A 34 4.97 -8.65 29.10
C TRP A 34 6.21 -8.99 29.90
N ARG A 35 6.75 -10.21 29.80
CA ARG A 35 8.01 -10.60 30.48
C ARG A 35 9.20 -9.74 30.02
N ILE A 36 9.16 -9.14 28.84
CA ILE A 36 10.22 -8.26 28.33
C ILE A 36 10.44 -7.04 29.23
N VAL A 37 9.37 -6.49 29.83
CA VAL A 37 9.47 -5.34 30.74
C VAL A 37 10.37 -5.64 31.94
N GLY A 38 10.23 -6.84 32.51
CA GLY A 38 11.13 -7.31 33.60
C GLY A 38 12.56 -7.52 33.12
N ALA A 39 12.74 -8.09 31.93
CA ALA A 39 14.04 -8.34 31.34
C ALA A 39 14.83 -7.06 30.98
N THR A 40 14.13 -5.92 30.77
CA THR A 40 14.75 -4.62 30.45
C THR A 40 15.48 -3.96 31.64
N ARG A 41 15.56 -4.63 32.76
CA ARG A 41 16.35 -4.18 33.95
C ARG A 41 17.84 -4.61 33.89
N SER A 42 18.25 -5.33 32.85
CA SER A 42 19.63 -5.79 32.66
C SER A 42 20.57 -4.60 32.39
N THR A 43 21.80 -4.70 32.93
CA THR A 43 22.84 -3.66 32.83
C THR A 43 24.07 -4.15 32.04
N LEU A 44 23.88 -5.05 31.07
CA LEU A 44 24.98 -5.57 30.25
C LEU A 44 25.58 -4.46 29.37
N PRO A 45 26.92 -4.40 29.21
CA PRO A 45 27.61 -3.49 28.32
C PRO A 45 27.19 -3.72 26.85
N LEU A 46 27.19 -2.65 26.04
CA LEU A 46 26.78 -2.70 24.62
C LEU A 46 27.55 -3.76 23.81
N GLU A 47 28.88 -3.83 23.98
CA GLU A 47 29.70 -4.78 23.23
C GLU A 47 29.42 -6.23 23.62
N GLU A 48 29.16 -6.51 24.89
CA GLU A 48 28.76 -7.84 25.35
C GLU A 48 27.39 -8.23 24.74
N VAL A 49 26.42 -7.32 24.77
CA VAL A 49 25.10 -7.53 24.14
C VAL A 49 25.26 -7.82 22.65
N ARG A 50 26.12 -7.07 21.96
CA ARG A 50 26.39 -7.25 20.51
C ARG A 50 26.99 -8.64 20.22
N ILE A 51 27.98 -9.06 20.98
CA ILE A 51 28.64 -10.37 20.81
C ILE A 51 27.64 -11.50 21.07
N ARG A 52 26.91 -11.42 22.18
CA ARG A 52 25.97 -12.47 22.57
C ARG A 52 24.78 -12.57 21.62
N LEU A 53 24.19 -11.42 21.15
CA LEU A 53 23.11 -11.43 20.15
C LEU A 53 23.52 -12.11 18.84
N ARG A 54 24.78 -11.93 18.41
CA ARG A 54 25.32 -12.61 17.20
C ARG A 54 25.46 -14.11 17.37
N ARG A 55 25.76 -14.58 18.56
CA ARG A 55 26.00 -16.00 18.86
C ARG A 55 24.73 -16.75 19.27
N GLU A 56 23.93 -16.16 20.13
CA GLU A 56 22.80 -16.81 20.82
C GLU A 56 21.44 -16.43 20.19
N GLY A 57 21.40 -15.36 19.39
CA GLY A 57 20.15 -14.86 18.79
C GLY A 57 19.27 -14.06 19.76
N PHE A 58 17.97 -13.98 19.47
CA PHE A 58 17.03 -13.13 20.20
C PHE A 58 16.38 -13.86 21.38
N SER A 59 17.14 -14.12 22.45
CA SER A 59 16.55 -14.56 23.71
C SER A 59 15.84 -13.41 24.43
N LEU A 60 14.91 -13.73 25.35
CA LEU A 60 14.19 -12.71 26.12
C LEU A 60 15.16 -11.85 26.97
N GLU A 61 16.18 -12.47 27.57
CA GLU A 61 17.20 -11.80 28.39
C GLU A 61 18.01 -10.81 27.54
N LEU A 62 18.56 -11.27 26.41
CA LEU A 62 19.39 -10.46 25.53
C LEU A 62 18.59 -9.35 24.83
N ALA A 63 17.35 -9.62 24.42
CA ALA A 63 16.45 -8.60 23.91
C ALA A 63 16.14 -7.55 24.98
N GLY A 64 15.91 -7.98 26.24
CA GLY A 64 15.72 -7.06 27.36
C GLY A 64 16.93 -6.18 27.62
N ALA A 65 18.14 -6.74 27.60
CA ALA A 65 19.39 -5.97 27.75
C ALA A 65 19.56 -4.96 26.59
N ALA A 66 19.33 -5.37 25.34
CA ALA A 66 19.37 -4.49 24.19
C ALA A 66 18.34 -3.35 24.32
N PHE A 67 17.09 -3.66 24.70
CA PHE A 67 16.03 -2.67 24.91
C PHE A 67 16.36 -1.67 26.01
N ALA A 68 17.06 -2.10 27.08
CA ALA A 68 17.54 -1.20 28.12
C ALA A 68 18.51 -0.15 27.54
N LEU A 69 19.48 -0.59 26.74
CA LEU A 69 20.46 0.30 26.09
C LEU A 69 19.79 1.24 25.08
N ILE A 70 18.86 0.73 24.25
CA ILE A 70 18.13 1.52 23.26
C ILE A 70 17.23 2.56 23.97
N ARG A 71 16.55 2.17 25.04
CA ARG A 71 15.73 3.07 25.87
C ARG A 71 16.57 4.22 26.46
N ALA A 72 17.76 3.90 26.97
CA ALA A 72 18.69 4.91 27.50
C ALA A 72 19.24 5.81 26.39
N ALA A 73 19.56 5.26 25.22
CA ALA A 73 19.99 6.05 24.06
C ALA A 73 18.90 7.02 23.59
N ALA A 74 17.64 6.57 23.50
CA ALA A 74 16.51 7.41 23.10
C ALA A 74 16.24 8.53 24.12
N GLU A 75 16.31 8.22 25.41
CA GLU A 75 16.17 9.21 26.49
C GLU A 75 17.26 10.27 26.41
N LYS A 76 18.52 9.85 26.23
CA LYS A 76 19.68 10.74 26.15
C LYS A 76 19.66 11.65 24.90
N THR A 77 19.29 11.10 23.73
CA THR A 77 19.43 11.80 22.44
C THR A 77 18.20 12.59 22.04
N LYS A 78 17.00 12.11 22.43
CA LYS A 78 15.71 12.68 22.03
C LYS A 78 14.87 13.18 23.20
N GLY A 79 15.27 12.94 24.45
CA GLY A 79 14.43 13.18 25.62
C GLY A 79 13.18 12.27 25.67
N MET A 80 13.15 11.20 24.86
CA MET A 80 12.01 10.28 24.75
C MET A 80 12.34 8.94 25.41
N ARG A 81 11.57 8.57 26.40
CA ARG A 81 11.70 7.27 27.05
C ARG A 81 10.57 6.35 26.62
N HIS A 82 10.90 5.16 26.11
CA HIS A 82 9.90 4.16 25.74
C HIS A 82 9.00 3.80 26.91
N HIS A 83 7.70 3.76 26.68
CA HIS A 83 6.72 3.22 27.63
C HIS A 83 6.78 1.68 27.65
N ASP A 84 6.31 1.06 28.73
CA ASP A 84 6.37 -0.40 28.87
C ASP A 84 5.54 -1.11 27.78
N VAL A 85 4.43 -0.55 27.35
CA VAL A 85 3.63 -1.05 26.21
C VAL A 85 4.43 -1.06 24.89
N GLN A 86 5.31 -0.07 24.71
CA GLN A 86 6.20 -0.02 23.54
C GLN A 86 7.30 -1.09 23.60
N LEU A 87 7.82 -1.42 24.79
CA LEU A 87 8.74 -2.56 24.95
C LEU A 87 8.05 -3.87 24.54
N VAL A 88 6.78 -4.05 24.94
CA VAL A 88 5.97 -5.21 24.54
C VAL A 88 5.75 -5.26 23.03
N GLY A 89 5.44 -4.12 22.40
CA GLY A 89 5.30 -3.99 20.96
C GLY A 89 6.60 -4.32 20.21
N GLY A 90 7.72 -3.74 20.65
CA GLY A 90 9.05 -4.01 20.09
C GLY A 90 9.44 -5.48 20.19
N TRP A 91 9.13 -6.14 21.32
CA TRP A 91 9.37 -7.57 21.51
C TRP A 91 8.51 -8.43 20.59
N ALA A 92 7.23 -8.09 20.43
CA ALA A 92 6.36 -8.80 19.49
C ALA A 92 6.90 -8.73 18.05
N ILE A 93 7.36 -7.56 17.61
CA ILE A 93 7.97 -7.38 16.28
C ILE A 93 9.26 -8.21 16.15
N LEU A 94 10.12 -8.19 17.16
CA LEU A 94 11.37 -8.96 17.17
C LEU A 94 11.12 -10.48 17.13
N GLN A 95 9.95 -10.94 17.60
CA GLN A 95 9.52 -12.35 17.51
C GLN A 95 8.82 -12.69 16.18
N GLY A 96 8.83 -11.79 15.19
CA GLY A 96 8.19 -12.03 13.90
C GLY A 96 6.67 -11.91 13.96
N MET A 97 6.15 -11.03 14.80
CA MET A 97 4.73 -10.75 14.92
C MET A 97 4.40 -9.35 14.38
N LEU A 98 3.13 -9.11 14.18
CA LEU A 98 2.59 -7.80 13.86
C LEU A 98 2.00 -7.21 15.14
N ALA A 99 2.61 -6.11 15.62
CA ALA A 99 2.12 -5.39 16.78
C ALA A 99 0.98 -4.46 16.35
N GLU A 100 -0.26 -4.76 16.79
CA GLU A 100 -1.38 -3.85 16.61
C GLU A 100 -1.35 -2.82 17.74
N MET A 101 -0.86 -1.62 17.40
CA MET A 101 -0.74 -0.48 18.30
C MET A 101 -1.61 0.66 17.79
N GLU A 102 -2.46 1.21 18.63
CA GLU A 102 -3.34 2.34 18.27
C GLU A 102 -2.54 3.51 17.66
N THR A 103 -3.21 4.27 16.82
CA THR A 103 -2.59 5.45 16.20
C THR A 103 -2.22 6.48 17.29
N GLY A 104 -1.00 7.03 17.22
CA GLY A 104 -0.51 7.97 18.23
C GLY A 104 0.25 7.33 19.39
N GLU A 105 0.33 5.99 19.51
CA GLU A 105 1.06 5.29 20.58
C GLU A 105 2.59 5.23 20.36
N GLY A 106 3.14 6.03 19.46
CA GLY A 106 4.58 6.14 19.23
C GLY A 106 5.19 4.92 18.50
N LYS A 107 4.53 4.44 17.45
CA LYS A 107 5.03 3.34 16.60
C LYS A 107 6.46 3.57 16.11
N THR A 108 6.79 4.78 15.63
CA THR A 108 8.13 5.13 15.14
C THR A 108 9.21 4.95 16.22
N LEU A 109 8.94 5.35 17.45
CA LEU A 109 9.84 5.14 18.58
C LEU A 109 9.94 3.65 18.93
N THR A 110 8.81 2.93 18.93
CA THR A 110 8.75 1.48 19.17
C THR A 110 9.61 0.71 18.17
N CYS A 111 9.62 1.12 16.90
CA CYS A 111 10.39 0.51 15.83
C CYS A 111 11.90 0.48 16.11
N THR A 112 12.42 1.45 16.87
CA THR A 112 13.85 1.51 17.22
C THR A 112 14.30 0.29 18.03
N LEU A 113 13.42 -0.28 18.84
CA LEU A 113 13.73 -1.45 19.67
C LEU A 113 14.09 -2.68 18.85
N PRO A 114 13.20 -3.22 17.98
CA PRO A 114 13.53 -4.37 17.15
C PRO A 114 14.59 -4.06 16.10
N ALA A 115 14.59 -2.84 15.51
CA ALA A 115 15.52 -2.46 14.46
C ALA A 115 16.98 -2.44 14.98
N ALA A 116 17.23 -1.72 16.07
CA ALA A 116 18.58 -1.67 16.66
C ALA A 116 19.01 -3.04 17.20
N THR A 117 18.12 -3.81 17.83
CA THR A 117 18.45 -5.14 18.34
C THR A 117 18.87 -6.09 17.21
N ALA A 118 18.14 -6.10 16.09
CA ALA A 118 18.48 -6.92 14.94
C ALA A 118 19.79 -6.45 14.26
N ALA A 119 20.03 -5.13 14.18
CA ALA A 119 21.26 -4.57 13.67
C ALA A 119 22.48 -4.90 14.55
N LEU A 120 22.35 -4.83 15.89
CA LEU A 120 23.38 -5.25 16.84
C LEU A 120 23.72 -6.75 16.68
N ALA A 121 22.73 -7.57 16.34
CA ALA A 121 22.94 -8.98 15.98
C ALA A 121 23.61 -9.18 14.60
N GLY A 122 23.98 -8.10 13.89
CA GLY A 122 24.64 -8.14 12.58
C GLY A 122 23.69 -8.46 11.42
N ARG A 123 22.38 -8.29 11.59
CA ARG A 123 21.41 -8.44 10.51
C ARG A 123 21.29 -7.16 9.71
N ALA A 124 21.15 -7.26 8.38
CA ALA A 124 20.72 -6.15 7.55
C ALA A 124 19.23 -5.90 7.80
N VAL A 125 18.91 -4.71 8.30
CA VAL A 125 17.54 -4.35 8.70
C VAL A 125 16.94 -3.39 7.68
N HIS A 126 15.75 -3.73 7.19
CA HIS A 126 14.95 -2.87 6.34
C HIS A 126 13.70 -2.43 7.13
N VAL A 127 13.55 -1.13 7.37
CA VAL A 127 12.33 -0.52 7.89
C VAL A 127 11.53 0.01 6.72
N ILE A 128 10.39 -0.63 6.46
CA ILE A 128 9.62 -0.46 5.23
C ILE A 128 8.31 0.24 5.56
N THR A 129 8.03 1.33 4.86
CA THR A 129 6.80 2.12 4.99
C THR A 129 6.13 2.35 3.64
N VAL A 130 5.02 3.08 3.60
CA VAL A 130 4.17 3.24 2.40
C VAL A 130 4.70 4.26 1.39
N ASN A 131 5.53 5.23 1.80
CA ASN A 131 6.09 6.24 0.89
C ASN A 131 7.47 6.73 1.35
N ASP A 132 8.17 7.43 0.45
CA ASP A 132 9.53 7.92 0.67
C ASP A 132 9.59 9.04 1.70
N TYR A 133 8.53 9.87 1.80
CA TYR A 133 8.46 10.95 2.78
C TYR A 133 8.48 10.40 4.22
N LEU A 134 7.66 9.40 4.51
CA LEU A 134 7.65 8.76 5.83
C LEU A 134 8.98 8.05 6.13
N ALA A 135 9.54 7.37 5.12
CA ALA A 135 10.84 6.71 5.26
C ALA A 135 11.96 7.70 5.64
N GLU A 136 12.04 8.84 4.95
CA GLU A 136 13.02 9.88 5.21
C GLU A 136 12.82 10.53 6.59
N ARG A 137 11.60 10.99 6.87
CA ARG A 137 11.25 11.62 8.15
C ARG A 137 11.60 10.72 9.34
N ASP A 138 11.23 9.44 9.27
CA ASP A 138 11.44 8.52 10.38
C ASP A 138 12.92 8.11 10.51
N ALA A 139 13.63 7.95 9.39
CA ALA A 139 15.08 7.74 9.37
C ALA A 139 15.81 8.91 10.05
N GLU A 140 15.54 10.14 9.65
CA GLU A 140 16.18 11.34 10.21
C GLU A 140 15.82 11.54 11.68
N THR A 141 14.54 11.35 12.04
CA THR A 141 14.07 11.51 13.40
C THR A 141 14.74 10.51 14.34
N MET A 142 14.93 9.25 13.93
CA MET A 142 15.46 8.19 14.79
C MET A 142 16.98 7.99 14.65
N ARG A 143 17.63 8.59 13.66
CA ARG A 143 19.08 8.53 13.44
C ARG A 143 19.91 8.75 14.71
N PRO A 144 19.67 9.78 15.54
CA PRO A 144 20.50 10.00 16.74
C PRO A 144 20.45 8.85 17.73
N VAL A 145 19.32 8.12 17.81
CA VAL A 145 19.19 6.95 18.68
C VAL A 145 20.07 5.80 18.20
N TYR A 146 20.09 5.54 16.90
CA TYR A 146 20.89 4.47 16.30
C TYR A 146 22.40 4.79 16.35
N GLU A 147 22.77 6.02 16.02
CA GLU A 147 24.18 6.47 16.06
C GLU A 147 24.76 6.41 17.47
N ALA A 148 23.96 6.69 18.51
CA ALA A 148 24.39 6.53 19.92
C ALA A 148 24.72 5.08 20.29
N LEU A 149 24.24 4.09 19.51
CA LEU A 149 24.54 2.66 19.63
C LEU A 149 25.62 2.20 18.65
N GLY A 150 26.25 3.13 17.91
CA GLY A 150 27.26 2.84 16.89
C GLY A 150 26.68 2.12 15.67
N LEU A 151 25.41 2.39 15.31
CA LEU A 151 24.74 1.82 14.15
C LEU A 151 24.55 2.87 13.06
N SER A 152 24.80 2.48 11.81
CA SER A 152 24.62 3.32 10.62
C SER A 152 23.20 3.25 10.10
N VAL A 153 22.67 4.39 9.62
CA VAL A 153 21.31 4.53 9.10
C VAL A 153 21.32 5.17 7.73
N GLY A 154 20.60 4.55 6.78
CA GLY A 154 20.37 5.09 5.45
C GLY A 154 18.90 5.17 5.09
N CYS A 155 18.57 5.97 4.07
CA CYS A 155 17.23 6.05 3.50
C CYS A 155 17.31 5.95 1.98
N ILE A 156 16.52 5.05 1.38
CA ILE A 156 16.37 4.91 -0.07
C ILE A 156 15.15 5.73 -0.51
N LYS A 157 15.36 6.52 -1.58
CA LYS A 157 14.31 7.34 -2.20
C LYS A 157 14.25 7.09 -3.71
N ALA A 158 13.14 7.41 -4.31
CA ALA A 158 12.98 7.41 -5.76
C ALA A 158 14.02 8.31 -6.44
N GLY A 159 14.42 7.97 -7.66
CA GLY A 159 15.37 8.75 -8.45
C GLY A 159 16.85 8.58 -8.10
N MET A 160 17.22 7.90 -6.99
CA MET A 160 18.63 7.64 -6.65
C MET A 160 19.29 6.70 -7.64
N LYS A 161 20.58 6.97 -7.94
CA LYS A 161 21.42 6.14 -8.83
C LYS A 161 21.78 4.79 -8.18
N PRO A 162 22.03 3.74 -8.97
CA PRO A 162 22.35 2.41 -8.43
C PRO A 162 23.53 2.38 -7.46
N ASP A 163 24.59 3.18 -7.72
CA ASP A 163 25.77 3.20 -6.85
C ASP A 163 25.49 3.87 -5.51
N GLU A 164 24.67 4.92 -5.49
CA GLU A 164 24.18 5.59 -4.27
C GLU A 164 23.34 4.63 -3.44
N ARG A 165 22.39 3.93 -4.10
CA ARG A 165 21.57 2.91 -3.44
C ARG A 165 22.42 1.80 -2.82
N ARG A 166 23.41 1.31 -3.56
CA ARG A 166 24.33 0.27 -3.09
C ARG A 166 25.11 0.73 -1.85
N ALA A 167 25.55 1.97 -1.82
CA ALA A 167 26.23 2.56 -0.67
C ALA A 167 25.28 2.63 0.55
N ILE A 168 24.05 3.06 0.36
CA ILE A 168 23.03 3.15 1.42
C ILE A 168 22.65 1.76 1.96
N TYR A 169 22.49 0.76 1.10
CA TYR A 169 22.18 -0.62 1.54
C TYR A 169 23.32 -1.27 2.35
N ARG A 170 24.51 -0.68 2.41
CA ARG A 170 25.58 -1.11 3.32
C ARG A 170 25.37 -0.68 4.77
N SER A 171 24.49 0.29 5.02
CA SER A 171 24.10 0.70 6.39
C SER A 171 23.48 -0.46 7.16
N ASP A 172 23.56 -0.42 8.48
CA ASP A 172 23.00 -1.45 9.36
C ASP A 172 21.47 -1.46 9.32
N ILE A 173 20.88 -0.26 9.23
CA ILE A 173 19.43 -0.04 9.16
C ILE A 173 19.15 0.85 7.93
N VAL A 174 18.25 0.39 7.07
CA VAL A 174 17.83 1.12 5.87
C VAL A 174 16.32 1.34 5.90
N TYR A 175 15.93 2.59 5.85
CA TYR A 175 14.54 3.00 5.66
C TYR A 175 14.23 3.11 4.17
N CYS A 176 13.05 2.64 3.76
CA CYS A 176 12.63 2.68 2.36
C CYS A 176 11.12 2.52 2.23
N SER A 177 10.57 2.91 1.09
CA SER A 177 9.21 2.52 0.74
C SER A 177 9.14 1.07 0.25
N ASN A 178 7.98 0.46 0.40
CA ASN A 178 7.69 -0.90 -0.07
C ASN A 178 7.94 -1.05 -1.58
N LYS A 179 7.66 0.00 -2.36
CA LYS A 179 7.88 0.02 -3.81
C LYS A 179 9.37 -0.01 -4.14
N GLU A 180 10.14 0.89 -3.56
CA GLU A 180 11.56 1.03 -3.86
C GLU A 180 12.36 -0.25 -3.57
N ILE A 181 12.16 -0.85 -2.39
CA ILE A 181 12.88 -2.07 -2.04
C ILE A 181 12.47 -3.27 -2.90
N THR A 182 11.19 -3.34 -3.30
CA THR A 182 10.74 -4.43 -4.16
C THR A 182 11.27 -4.28 -5.59
N PHE A 183 11.33 -3.04 -6.12
CA PHE A 183 11.96 -2.78 -7.41
C PHE A 183 13.46 -3.06 -7.37
N ASP A 184 14.17 -2.69 -6.31
CA ASP A 184 15.59 -2.98 -6.17
C ASP A 184 15.85 -4.48 -6.06
N TYR A 185 14.95 -5.23 -5.38
CA TYR A 185 14.98 -6.69 -5.39
C TYR A 185 14.79 -7.28 -6.80
N LEU A 186 13.84 -6.78 -7.60
CA LEU A 186 13.65 -7.24 -8.98
C LEU A 186 14.88 -6.95 -9.86
N LYS A 187 15.52 -5.79 -9.70
CA LYS A 187 16.79 -5.45 -10.41
C LYS A 187 17.91 -6.42 -10.01
N ASP A 188 18.02 -6.75 -8.74
CA ASP A 188 19.00 -7.73 -8.26
C ASP A 188 18.75 -9.12 -8.84
N ARG A 189 17.48 -9.53 -8.94
CA ARG A 189 17.11 -10.80 -9.58
C ARG A 189 17.52 -10.84 -11.05
N MET A 190 17.31 -9.77 -11.79
CA MET A 190 17.76 -9.66 -13.18
C MET A 190 19.29 -9.72 -13.28
N THR A 191 20.00 -9.01 -12.41
CA THR A 191 21.48 -8.99 -12.36
C THR A 191 22.04 -10.39 -12.08
N LEU A 192 21.39 -11.15 -11.19
CA LEU A 192 21.80 -12.51 -10.81
C LEU A 192 21.35 -13.59 -11.83
N GLY A 193 20.57 -13.23 -12.85
CA GLY A 193 20.06 -14.18 -13.83
C GLY A 193 19.02 -15.15 -13.28
N GLY A 194 18.14 -14.65 -12.44
CA GLY A 194 17.12 -15.43 -11.73
C GLY A 194 17.53 -15.75 -10.29
N ARG A 195 17.22 -16.94 -9.83
CA ARG A 195 17.47 -17.40 -8.43
C ARG A 195 18.65 -18.37 -8.37
N PRO A 196 19.90 -17.88 -8.32
CA PRO A 196 21.04 -18.77 -8.26
C PRO A 196 21.05 -19.50 -6.91
N ARG A 197 21.22 -20.81 -6.95
CA ARG A 197 21.40 -21.63 -5.74
C ARG A 197 22.61 -21.09 -4.94
N PRO A 198 22.58 -21.11 -3.59
CA PRO A 198 23.69 -20.61 -2.77
C PRO A 198 25.07 -21.20 -3.12
N ILE A 199 25.10 -22.47 -3.56
CA ILE A 199 26.30 -23.15 -4.03
C ILE A 199 26.79 -22.55 -5.35
N ALA A 200 25.88 -22.28 -6.31
CA ALA A 200 26.23 -21.66 -7.59
C ALA A 200 26.78 -20.24 -7.41
N GLN A 201 26.23 -19.46 -6.47
CA GLN A 201 26.78 -18.15 -6.12
C GLN A 201 28.19 -18.23 -5.54
N ARG A 202 28.47 -19.21 -4.68
CA ARG A 202 29.80 -19.41 -4.12
C ARG A 202 30.82 -19.85 -5.18
N LEU A 203 30.44 -20.76 -6.04
CA LEU A 203 31.26 -21.22 -7.16
C LEU A 203 31.51 -20.09 -8.16
N GLY A 204 30.49 -19.32 -8.52
CA GLY A 204 30.63 -18.16 -9.39
C GLY A 204 31.58 -17.10 -8.82
N ALA A 205 31.49 -16.80 -7.52
CA ALA A 205 32.41 -15.87 -6.85
C ALA A 205 33.87 -16.38 -6.84
N LEU A 206 34.08 -17.69 -6.69
CA LEU A 206 35.41 -18.31 -6.79
C LEU A 206 35.93 -18.32 -8.25
N ALA A 207 35.04 -18.37 -9.23
CA ALA A 207 35.36 -18.32 -10.65
C ALA A 207 35.50 -16.88 -11.22
N GLY A 208 35.49 -15.84 -10.37
CA GLY A 208 35.64 -14.45 -10.78
C GLY A 208 34.34 -13.81 -11.31
N ASP A 209 33.17 -14.36 -11.01
CA ASP A 209 31.89 -13.77 -11.39
C ASP A 209 31.62 -12.49 -10.60
N GLU A 210 31.73 -11.35 -11.27
CA GLU A 210 31.52 -10.01 -10.68
C GLU A 210 30.04 -9.64 -10.44
N ARG A 211 29.10 -10.47 -10.90
CA ARG A 211 27.64 -10.19 -10.76
C ARG A 211 27.23 -9.97 -9.30
N GLY A 212 27.80 -10.74 -8.39
CA GLY A 212 27.58 -10.56 -6.95
C GLY A 212 27.99 -9.21 -6.37
N GLY A 213 28.94 -8.50 -7.03
CA GLY A 213 29.35 -7.13 -6.67
C GLY A 213 28.42 -6.04 -7.18
N LYS A 214 27.57 -6.35 -8.16
CA LYS A 214 26.64 -5.41 -8.82
C LYS A 214 25.26 -5.38 -8.19
N VAL A 215 24.93 -6.29 -7.26
CA VAL A 215 23.65 -6.28 -6.55
C VAL A 215 23.52 -5.08 -5.62
N LEU A 216 22.30 -4.61 -5.43
CA LEU A 216 21.99 -3.48 -4.56
C LEU A 216 21.86 -3.92 -3.10
N LEU A 217 21.02 -4.92 -2.85
CA LEU A 217 20.66 -5.41 -1.52
C LEU A 217 21.71 -6.37 -0.94
N ARG A 218 21.83 -6.38 0.37
CA ARG A 218 22.60 -7.41 1.12
C ARG A 218 21.78 -8.68 1.41
N GLY A 219 20.73 -8.95 0.64
CA GLY A 219 19.73 -9.98 0.84
C GLY A 219 18.56 -9.52 1.72
N LEU A 220 17.62 -10.42 1.96
CA LEU A 220 16.37 -10.17 2.66
C LEU A 220 16.42 -10.79 4.08
N GLN A 221 17.16 -10.13 4.99
CA GLN A 221 17.44 -10.71 6.31
C GLN A 221 16.34 -10.37 7.33
N PHE A 222 16.10 -9.09 7.59
CA PHE A 222 15.17 -8.64 8.61
C PHE A 222 14.33 -7.47 8.09
N ALA A 223 13.02 -7.64 8.03
CA ALA A 223 12.08 -6.57 7.66
C ALA A 223 11.20 -6.18 8.85
N ILE A 224 11.06 -4.88 9.04
CA ILE A 224 10.05 -4.28 9.90
C ILE A 224 9.13 -3.47 9.00
N VAL A 225 7.85 -3.86 8.93
CA VAL A 225 6.88 -3.19 8.08
C VAL A 225 6.06 -2.24 8.93
N ASP A 226 6.24 -0.92 8.72
CA ASP A 226 5.37 0.08 9.32
C ASP A 226 4.13 0.29 8.46
N GLU A 227 3.00 0.61 9.08
CA GLU A 227 1.69 0.62 8.45
C GLU A 227 1.43 -0.69 7.67
N ALA A 228 1.69 -1.82 8.37
CA ALA A 228 1.75 -3.14 7.75
C ALA A 228 0.43 -3.59 7.11
N ASP A 229 -0.71 -3.12 7.56
CA ASP A 229 -2.01 -3.39 6.92
C ASP A 229 -2.12 -2.74 5.55
N SER A 230 -1.55 -1.54 5.35
CA SER A 230 -1.49 -0.95 4.01
C SER A 230 -0.57 -1.71 3.08
N VAL A 231 0.65 -1.96 3.52
CA VAL A 231 1.68 -2.59 2.69
C VAL A 231 1.31 -4.05 2.36
N LEU A 232 0.89 -4.84 3.37
CA LEU A 232 0.67 -6.27 3.22
C LEU A 232 -0.75 -6.66 2.76
N ILE A 233 -1.73 -5.75 2.88
CA ILE A 233 -3.13 -6.02 2.54
C ILE A 233 -3.62 -5.09 1.44
N ASP A 234 -3.58 -3.76 1.64
CA ASP A 234 -4.18 -2.83 0.67
C ASP A 234 -3.43 -2.77 -0.64
N GLU A 235 -2.12 -2.58 -0.60
CA GLU A 235 -1.28 -2.51 -1.78
C GLU A 235 -0.99 -3.90 -2.40
N ALA A 236 -1.25 -4.99 -1.65
CA ALA A 236 -1.06 -6.36 -2.12
C ALA A 236 -2.14 -6.86 -3.10
N ARG A 237 -2.89 -5.94 -3.73
CA ARG A 237 -3.90 -6.23 -4.76
C ARG A 237 -3.31 -6.23 -6.17
N THR A 238 -2.19 -5.57 -6.39
CA THR A 238 -1.52 -5.45 -7.69
C THR A 238 -0.08 -5.92 -7.60
N PRO A 239 0.44 -6.62 -8.62
CA PRO A 239 1.84 -6.98 -8.64
C PRO A 239 2.71 -5.78 -9.00
N LEU A 240 3.96 -5.80 -8.59
CA LEU A 240 4.98 -4.89 -9.09
C LEU A 240 5.58 -5.45 -10.37
N ILE A 241 5.66 -4.61 -11.39
CA ILE A 241 6.13 -4.99 -12.73
C ILE A 241 7.28 -4.07 -13.11
N LEU A 242 8.44 -4.65 -13.34
CA LEU A 242 9.56 -3.96 -13.94
C LEU A 242 9.50 -4.16 -15.46
N SER A 243 9.39 -3.08 -16.22
CA SER A 243 9.32 -3.13 -17.67
C SER A 243 10.39 -2.23 -18.30
N ALA A 244 10.88 -2.62 -19.47
CA ALA A 244 11.75 -1.79 -20.29
C ALA A 244 11.04 -1.41 -21.59
N PRO A 245 11.33 -0.23 -22.15
CA PRO A 245 10.85 0.12 -23.47
C PRO A 245 11.52 -0.80 -24.51
N VAL A 246 10.71 -1.36 -25.41
CA VAL A 246 11.18 -2.06 -26.60
C VAL A 246 11.31 -1.03 -27.71
N ASP A 247 12.22 -1.29 -28.67
CA ASP A 247 12.51 -0.39 -29.77
C ASP A 247 11.22 -0.06 -30.57
N ALA A 248 10.69 1.13 -30.37
CA ALA A 248 9.40 1.57 -30.88
C ALA A 248 9.35 1.61 -32.42
N ALA A 249 10.48 1.87 -33.07
CA ALA A 249 10.52 2.08 -34.52
C ALA A 249 10.10 0.87 -35.36
N LYS A 250 10.36 -0.35 -34.89
CA LYS A 250 9.97 -1.58 -35.61
C LYS A 250 8.49 -1.94 -35.45
N GLU A 251 7.88 -1.55 -34.36
CA GLU A 251 6.47 -1.85 -34.07
C GLU A 251 5.53 -0.74 -34.56
N GLU A 252 6.01 0.49 -34.69
CA GLU A 252 5.20 1.63 -35.16
C GLU A 252 4.53 1.37 -36.51
N GLN A 253 5.28 0.83 -37.45
CA GLN A 253 4.74 0.53 -38.78
C GLN A 253 3.60 -0.51 -38.71
N VAL A 254 3.76 -1.52 -37.83
CA VAL A 254 2.71 -2.54 -37.63
C VAL A 254 1.42 -1.94 -37.08
N TYR A 255 1.51 -1.05 -36.11
CA TYR A 255 0.33 -0.38 -35.53
C TYR A 255 -0.32 0.62 -36.51
N ARG A 256 0.49 1.34 -37.31
CA ARG A 256 -0.02 2.21 -38.40
C ARG A 256 -0.77 1.39 -39.45
N ASP A 257 -0.22 0.25 -39.85
CA ASP A 257 -0.88 -0.65 -40.81
C ASP A 257 -2.16 -1.24 -40.21
N ALA A 258 -2.18 -1.60 -38.92
CA ALA A 258 -3.38 -2.09 -38.24
C ALA A 258 -4.49 -1.05 -38.23
N LEU A 259 -4.20 0.21 -37.91
CA LEU A 259 -5.17 1.30 -37.94
C LEU A 259 -5.66 1.59 -39.35
N ARG A 260 -4.76 1.53 -40.36
CA ARG A 260 -5.11 1.71 -41.75
C ARG A 260 -6.09 0.63 -42.23
N ILE A 261 -5.80 -0.64 -41.90
CA ILE A 261 -6.68 -1.76 -42.25
C ILE A 261 -8.01 -1.63 -41.51
N ALA A 262 -8.00 -1.35 -40.21
CA ALA A 262 -9.22 -1.19 -39.41
C ALA A 262 -10.15 -0.07 -39.95
N LYS A 263 -9.57 1.07 -40.36
CA LYS A 263 -10.32 2.19 -40.98
C LYS A 263 -10.88 1.84 -42.36
N ALA A 264 -10.38 0.81 -43.03
CA ALA A 264 -10.87 0.34 -44.33
C ALA A 264 -11.96 -0.75 -44.22
N LEU A 265 -12.34 -1.13 -43.00
CA LEU A 265 -13.45 -2.06 -42.72
C LEU A 265 -14.75 -1.29 -42.47
N THR A 266 -15.88 -1.88 -42.86
CA THR A 266 -17.22 -1.34 -42.67
C THR A 266 -17.93 -2.13 -41.58
N GLU A 267 -18.59 -1.41 -40.67
CA GLU A 267 -19.45 -2.01 -39.64
C GLU A 267 -20.65 -2.72 -40.29
N ASP A 268 -21.14 -3.76 -39.67
CA ASP A 268 -22.19 -4.69 -40.13
C ASP A 268 -21.84 -5.54 -41.35
N GLU A 269 -20.84 -5.21 -42.15
CA GLU A 269 -20.38 -5.97 -43.28
C GLU A 269 -19.13 -6.78 -42.92
N HIS A 270 -18.11 -6.11 -42.37
CA HIS A 270 -16.80 -6.69 -42.08
C HIS A 270 -16.59 -6.99 -40.60
N TYR A 271 -17.23 -6.24 -39.70
CA TYR A 271 -17.19 -6.46 -38.26
C TYR A 271 -18.48 -6.02 -37.59
N PHE A 272 -18.75 -6.53 -36.40
CA PHE A 272 -19.86 -6.15 -35.53
C PHE A 272 -19.40 -6.14 -34.08
N PHE A 273 -20.18 -5.54 -33.18
CA PHE A 273 -19.89 -5.52 -31.74
C PHE A 273 -20.77 -6.52 -31.00
N GLU A 274 -20.12 -7.41 -30.21
CA GLU A 274 -20.77 -8.31 -29.25
C GLU A 274 -20.21 -8.00 -27.87
N ASP A 275 -21.05 -7.70 -26.89
CA ASP A 275 -20.64 -7.27 -25.54
C ASP A 275 -19.53 -6.20 -25.53
N ASN A 276 -19.69 -5.19 -26.38
CA ASN A 276 -18.72 -4.10 -26.55
C ASN A 276 -17.33 -4.54 -27.07
N GLN A 277 -17.22 -5.76 -27.62
CA GLN A 277 -16.00 -6.25 -28.27
C GLN A 277 -16.19 -6.38 -29.78
N PRO A 278 -15.26 -5.85 -30.61
CA PRO A 278 -15.35 -6.02 -32.05
C PRO A 278 -15.05 -7.47 -32.46
N MET A 279 -15.92 -8.01 -33.30
CA MET A 279 -15.80 -9.35 -33.88
C MET A 279 -15.78 -9.24 -35.41
N LEU A 280 -14.87 -9.93 -36.07
CA LEU A 280 -14.85 -9.98 -37.53
C LEU A 280 -15.91 -10.95 -38.05
N THR A 281 -16.59 -10.56 -39.12
CA THR A 281 -17.38 -11.48 -39.96
C THR A 281 -16.45 -12.34 -40.85
N GLU A 282 -16.98 -13.33 -41.53
CA GLU A 282 -16.20 -14.14 -42.49
C GLU A 282 -15.65 -13.25 -43.64
N ALA A 283 -16.48 -12.35 -44.17
CA ALA A 283 -16.08 -11.33 -45.16
C ALA A 283 -15.01 -10.38 -44.61
N GLY A 284 -15.12 -9.97 -43.33
CA GLY A 284 -14.12 -9.16 -42.66
C GLY A 284 -12.77 -9.85 -42.52
N GLY A 285 -12.77 -11.15 -42.15
CA GLY A 285 -11.56 -11.95 -42.10
C GLY A 285 -10.87 -12.10 -43.47
N GLU A 286 -11.65 -12.22 -44.55
CA GLU A 286 -11.12 -12.24 -45.93
C GLU A 286 -10.54 -10.88 -46.31
N ARG A 287 -11.26 -9.82 -46.03
CA ARG A 287 -10.81 -8.44 -46.32
C ARG A 287 -9.52 -8.08 -45.57
N VAL A 288 -9.40 -8.49 -44.32
CA VAL A 288 -8.15 -8.31 -43.54
C VAL A 288 -7.00 -9.08 -44.23
N ARG A 289 -7.21 -10.32 -44.67
CA ARG A 289 -6.19 -11.11 -45.35
C ARG A 289 -5.73 -10.46 -46.66
N GLU A 290 -6.66 -9.96 -47.46
CA GLU A 290 -6.35 -9.24 -48.70
C GLU A 290 -5.47 -8.00 -48.43
N LEU A 291 -5.86 -7.16 -47.48
CA LEU A 291 -5.15 -5.94 -47.15
C LEU A 291 -3.79 -6.18 -46.43
N ALA A 292 -3.68 -7.30 -45.73
CA ALA A 292 -2.46 -7.70 -45.03
C ALA A 292 -1.44 -8.43 -45.94
N ALA A 293 -1.88 -9.09 -46.99
CA ALA A 293 -1.02 -9.91 -47.89
C ALA A 293 0.22 -9.17 -48.43
N PRO A 294 0.13 -7.89 -48.88
CA PRO A 294 1.29 -7.17 -49.42
C PRO A 294 2.29 -6.74 -48.33
N LEU A 295 1.93 -6.76 -47.05
CA LEU A 295 2.75 -6.25 -45.97
C LEU A 295 3.84 -7.24 -45.47
N GLY A 296 3.61 -8.53 -45.65
CA GLY A 296 4.57 -9.57 -45.26
C GLY A 296 4.86 -9.62 -43.76
N GLY A 297 5.92 -10.29 -43.35
CA GLY A 297 6.41 -10.32 -41.95
C GLY A 297 5.36 -10.79 -40.95
N VAL A 298 5.03 -9.93 -39.96
CA VAL A 298 4.03 -10.24 -38.91
C VAL A 298 2.62 -10.41 -39.48
N TRP A 299 2.35 -9.90 -40.67
CA TRP A 299 1.04 -9.91 -41.35
C TRP A 299 0.78 -11.20 -42.13
N SER A 300 1.80 -12.05 -42.30
CA SER A 300 1.66 -13.31 -43.00
C SER A 300 0.85 -14.38 -42.25
N GLY A 301 0.61 -14.18 -40.94
CA GLY A 301 -0.16 -15.10 -40.10
C GLY A 301 -1.63 -14.65 -39.92
N PRO A 302 -2.64 -15.37 -40.46
CA PRO A 302 -4.04 -14.91 -40.45
C PRO A 302 -4.56 -14.57 -39.06
N ARG A 303 -4.36 -15.41 -38.04
CA ARG A 303 -4.79 -15.14 -36.65
C ARG A 303 -4.11 -13.94 -36.01
N ARG A 304 -2.88 -13.65 -36.44
CA ARG A 304 -2.10 -12.53 -35.89
C ARG A 304 -2.54 -11.21 -36.52
N SER A 305 -2.76 -11.19 -37.82
CA SER A 305 -3.30 -10.00 -38.53
C SER A 305 -4.70 -9.65 -38.03
N GLU A 306 -5.61 -10.63 -37.92
CA GLU A 306 -6.95 -10.43 -37.36
C GLU A 306 -6.91 -9.83 -35.96
N ARG A 307 -6.02 -10.32 -35.09
CA ARG A 307 -5.86 -9.80 -33.72
C ARG A 307 -5.41 -8.34 -33.71
N PHE A 308 -4.44 -7.93 -34.53
CA PHE A 308 -4.01 -6.54 -34.61
C PHE A 308 -5.12 -5.61 -35.10
N VAL A 309 -5.91 -6.05 -36.07
CA VAL A 309 -7.03 -5.28 -36.60
C VAL A 309 -8.16 -5.18 -35.58
N LEU A 310 -8.49 -6.24 -34.84
CA LEU A 310 -9.48 -6.19 -33.76
C LEU A 310 -9.04 -5.22 -32.64
N GLN A 311 -7.78 -5.20 -32.29
CA GLN A 311 -7.25 -4.23 -31.34
C GLN A 311 -7.32 -2.79 -31.85
N ALA A 312 -7.07 -2.58 -33.15
CA ALA A 312 -7.21 -1.27 -33.77
C ALA A 312 -8.67 -0.82 -33.81
N LEU A 313 -9.63 -1.70 -34.10
CA LEU A 313 -11.07 -1.42 -33.99
C LEU A 313 -11.46 -1.07 -32.55
N THR A 314 -10.95 -1.81 -31.57
CA THR A 314 -11.14 -1.50 -30.14
C THR A 314 -10.62 -0.10 -29.78
N ALA A 315 -9.43 0.27 -30.24
CA ALA A 315 -8.85 1.60 -30.00
C ALA A 315 -9.68 2.72 -30.66
N LEU A 316 -10.22 2.47 -31.85
CA LEU A 316 -11.00 3.46 -32.60
C LEU A 316 -12.37 3.73 -31.98
N HIS A 317 -13.07 2.68 -31.55
CA HIS A 317 -14.49 2.76 -31.16
C HIS A 317 -14.71 2.76 -29.65
N ASN A 318 -13.98 1.95 -28.87
CA ASN A 318 -14.25 1.77 -27.45
C ASN A 318 -13.55 2.81 -26.57
N PHE A 319 -12.46 3.40 -27.04
CA PHE A 319 -11.69 4.38 -26.26
C PHE A 319 -11.90 5.79 -26.79
N GLN A 320 -12.52 6.63 -25.96
CA GLN A 320 -12.87 8.02 -26.28
C GLN A 320 -12.02 8.98 -25.47
N ARG A 321 -11.54 10.02 -26.12
CA ARG A 321 -10.83 11.13 -25.48
C ARG A 321 -11.76 11.81 -24.46
N ASP A 322 -11.18 12.34 -23.40
CA ASP A 322 -11.83 13.03 -22.27
C ASP A 322 -12.76 12.15 -21.41
N LYS A 323 -12.95 10.88 -21.79
CA LYS A 323 -13.68 9.89 -21.03
C LYS A 323 -12.75 8.81 -20.47
N HIS A 324 -11.95 8.19 -21.30
CA HIS A 324 -11.05 7.07 -20.95
C HIS A 324 -9.59 7.51 -20.85
N TYR A 325 -9.22 8.62 -21.51
CA TYR A 325 -7.87 9.19 -21.50
C TYR A 325 -7.89 10.68 -21.84
N LEU A 326 -6.80 11.38 -21.44
CA LEU A 326 -6.49 12.74 -21.87
C LEU A 326 -5.18 12.75 -22.66
N VAL A 327 -5.06 13.70 -23.57
CA VAL A 327 -3.80 14.04 -24.21
C VAL A 327 -3.23 15.27 -23.51
N ARG A 328 -2.12 15.08 -22.80
CA ARG A 328 -1.43 16.14 -22.06
C ARG A 328 0.08 16.05 -22.28
N ASP A 329 0.71 17.20 -22.56
CA ASP A 329 2.14 17.28 -22.82
C ASP A 329 2.62 16.32 -23.93
N GLY A 330 1.79 16.16 -25.00
CA GLY A 330 2.08 15.27 -26.13
C GLY A 330 2.02 13.77 -25.80
N LYS A 331 1.39 13.38 -24.69
CA LYS A 331 1.26 11.99 -24.25
C LYS A 331 -0.20 11.64 -23.92
N VAL A 332 -0.57 10.40 -24.21
CA VAL A 332 -1.84 9.81 -23.76
C VAL A 332 -1.70 9.43 -22.29
N GLN A 333 -2.60 9.91 -21.44
CA GLN A 333 -2.68 9.58 -20.02
C GLN A 333 -4.04 8.97 -19.71
N ILE A 334 -4.04 7.79 -19.10
CA ILE A 334 -5.25 7.06 -18.76
C ILE A 334 -6.02 7.80 -17.66
N ILE A 335 -7.33 7.87 -17.80
CA ILE A 335 -8.26 8.26 -16.73
C ILE A 335 -8.77 6.99 -16.07
N ASP A 336 -8.63 6.88 -14.76
CA ASP A 336 -9.26 5.79 -13.99
C ASP A 336 -10.77 6.02 -13.94
N GLU A 337 -11.54 5.10 -14.50
CA GLU A 337 -13.00 5.23 -14.63
C GLU A 337 -13.71 5.32 -13.27
N ASN A 338 -13.15 4.74 -12.23
CA ASN A 338 -13.75 4.73 -10.89
C ASN A 338 -13.40 5.99 -10.08
N THR A 339 -12.20 6.54 -10.29
CA THR A 339 -11.69 7.66 -9.47
C THR A 339 -11.59 8.97 -10.24
N GLY A 340 -11.73 8.96 -11.56
CA GLY A 340 -11.52 10.13 -12.44
C GLY A 340 -10.08 10.65 -12.45
N ARG A 341 -9.13 9.92 -11.85
CA ARG A 341 -7.73 10.34 -11.72
C ARG A 341 -6.92 10.00 -12.96
N LEU A 342 -6.02 10.91 -13.32
CA LEU A 342 -5.00 10.63 -14.32
C LEU A 342 -3.97 9.65 -13.76
N MET A 343 -3.63 8.64 -14.57
CA MET A 343 -2.65 7.62 -14.26
C MET A 343 -1.47 7.69 -15.24
N PRO A 344 -0.52 8.61 -15.05
CA PRO A 344 0.58 8.85 -15.99
C PRO A 344 1.52 7.66 -16.15
N ASP A 345 1.59 6.80 -15.13
CA ASP A 345 2.49 5.63 -15.11
C ASP A 345 1.83 4.33 -15.58
N ARG A 346 0.56 4.37 -15.98
CA ARG A 346 -0.16 3.22 -16.54
C ARG A 346 -0.25 3.29 -18.06
N SER A 347 -0.21 2.13 -18.69
CA SER A 347 -0.46 1.94 -20.11
C SER A 347 -1.36 0.74 -20.32
N TRP A 348 -2.20 0.79 -21.35
CA TRP A 348 -2.96 -0.40 -21.78
C TRP A 348 -2.02 -1.44 -22.37
N GLU A 349 -2.35 -2.69 -22.14
CA GLU A 349 -1.54 -3.84 -22.57
C GLU A 349 -1.73 -4.16 -24.05
N GLN A 350 -0.86 -5.04 -24.56
CA GLN A 350 -0.94 -5.68 -25.88
C GLN A 350 -0.91 -4.73 -27.09
N GLY A 351 -0.38 -3.51 -26.95
CA GLY A 351 -0.29 -2.55 -28.06
C GLY A 351 -1.47 -1.60 -28.19
N LEU A 352 -2.49 -1.73 -27.33
CA LEU A 352 -3.67 -0.85 -27.36
C LEU A 352 -3.29 0.59 -27.06
N HIS A 353 -2.36 0.83 -26.13
CA HIS A 353 -1.87 2.17 -25.80
C HIS A 353 -1.24 2.85 -27.01
N GLN A 354 -0.38 2.14 -27.73
CA GLN A 354 0.28 2.63 -28.96
C GLN A 354 -0.72 2.91 -30.08
N LEU A 355 -1.76 2.09 -30.19
CA LEU A 355 -2.83 2.32 -31.16
C LEU A 355 -3.64 3.59 -30.85
N ILE A 356 -3.87 3.90 -29.57
CA ILE A 356 -4.53 5.12 -29.14
C ILE A 356 -3.60 6.34 -29.34
N GLU A 357 -2.30 6.21 -29.04
CA GLU A 357 -1.32 7.27 -29.32
C GLU A 357 -1.27 7.61 -30.82
N LEU A 358 -1.26 6.60 -31.68
CA LEU A 358 -1.33 6.81 -33.14
C LEU A 358 -2.67 7.36 -33.60
N LYS A 359 -3.79 7.00 -32.96
CA LYS A 359 -5.11 7.58 -33.22
C LYS A 359 -5.12 9.07 -32.92
N GLU A 360 -4.46 9.50 -31.85
CA GLU A 360 -4.35 10.90 -31.40
C GLU A 360 -3.15 11.64 -32.01
N GLU A 361 -2.39 11.01 -32.89
CA GLU A 361 -1.21 11.58 -33.57
C GLU A 361 -0.15 12.14 -32.60
N VAL A 362 0.01 11.51 -31.45
CA VAL A 362 1.04 11.84 -30.45
C VAL A 362 2.27 10.93 -30.57
N GLU A 363 3.36 11.32 -29.92
CA GLU A 363 4.59 10.53 -29.89
C GLU A 363 4.35 9.18 -29.25
N LEU A 364 4.78 8.09 -29.95
CA LEU A 364 4.63 6.74 -29.46
C LEU A 364 5.49 6.47 -28.23
N THR A 365 4.85 6.12 -27.15
CA THR A 365 5.57 5.50 -26.04
C THR A 365 5.90 4.05 -26.44
N GLY A 366 7.19 3.71 -26.48
CA GLY A 366 7.62 2.36 -26.84
C GLY A 366 6.88 1.30 -26.01
N ARG A 367 6.49 0.20 -26.66
CA ARG A 367 5.92 -0.96 -25.96
C ARG A 367 6.85 -1.33 -24.80
N ARG A 368 6.28 -1.48 -23.62
CA ARG A 368 7.04 -1.93 -22.46
C ARG A 368 6.99 -3.46 -22.40
N GLU A 369 8.15 -4.10 -22.50
CA GLU A 369 8.26 -5.53 -22.24
C GLU A 369 8.43 -5.76 -20.74
N THR A 370 7.63 -6.65 -20.16
CA THR A 370 7.77 -7.03 -18.76
C THR A 370 9.05 -7.84 -18.59
N LEU A 371 10.02 -7.25 -17.90
CA LEU A 371 11.31 -7.86 -17.59
C LEU A 371 11.23 -8.76 -16.35
N ALA A 372 10.53 -8.29 -15.33
CA ALA A 372 10.34 -9.01 -14.07
C ALA A 372 9.03 -8.59 -13.41
N ARG A 373 8.44 -9.49 -12.64
CA ARG A 373 7.18 -9.27 -11.93
C ARG A 373 7.20 -10.01 -10.60
N ILE A 374 6.66 -9.39 -9.56
CA ILE A 374 6.46 -10.03 -8.25
C ILE A 374 5.27 -9.41 -7.51
N SER A 375 4.50 -10.22 -6.80
CA SER A 375 3.52 -9.72 -5.85
C SER A 375 4.18 -9.39 -4.50
N TYR A 376 3.61 -8.42 -3.75
CA TYR A 376 4.08 -8.14 -2.40
C TYR A 376 4.01 -9.38 -1.50
N GLN A 377 2.99 -10.23 -1.70
CA GLN A 377 2.86 -11.47 -0.95
C GLN A 377 4.10 -12.38 -1.13
N ARG A 378 4.55 -12.57 -2.36
CA ARG A 378 5.76 -13.37 -2.62
C ARG A 378 7.02 -12.68 -2.14
N PHE A 379 7.15 -11.37 -2.34
CA PHE A 379 8.32 -10.61 -1.93
C PHE A 379 8.55 -10.69 -0.42
N PHE A 380 7.56 -10.32 0.41
CA PHE A 380 7.72 -10.30 1.86
C PHE A 380 7.92 -11.70 2.47
N ARG A 381 7.36 -12.74 1.86
CA ARG A 381 7.62 -14.13 2.28
C ARG A 381 9.08 -14.56 2.11
N ARG A 382 9.86 -13.87 1.27
CA ARG A 382 11.29 -14.18 1.03
C ARG A 382 12.22 -13.68 2.13
N TYR A 383 11.78 -12.80 2.99
CA TYR A 383 12.58 -12.38 4.14
C TYR A 383 12.78 -13.54 5.11
N LEU A 384 14.01 -13.64 5.67
CA LEU A 384 14.29 -14.61 6.73
C LEU A 384 13.48 -14.32 7.98
N HIS A 385 13.27 -13.03 8.25
CA HIS A 385 12.47 -12.55 9.37
C HIS A 385 11.64 -11.34 8.97
N VAL A 386 10.35 -11.40 9.26
CA VAL A 386 9.40 -10.29 9.04
C VAL A 386 8.66 -10.04 10.34
N GLY A 387 8.59 -8.80 10.73
CA GLY A 387 7.70 -8.29 11.76
C GLY A 387 7.13 -6.96 11.30
N GLY A 388 6.23 -6.39 12.06
CA GLY A 388 5.67 -5.08 11.67
C GLY A 388 4.74 -4.51 12.72
N MET A 389 4.19 -3.35 12.39
CA MET A 389 3.27 -2.64 13.26
C MET A 389 2.20 -1.92 12.43
N THR A 390 1.03 -1.77 13.02
CA THR A 390 -0.08 -0.98 12.45
C THR A 390 -1.09 -0.65 13.53
N GLY A 391 -2.00 0.30 13.27
CA GLY A 391 -3.14 0.59 14.14
C GLY A 391 -4.30 -0.38 14.00
N THR A 392 -4.32 -1.19 12.93
CA THR A 392 -5.50 -1.96 12.52
C THR A 392 -5.13 -3.26 11.81
N ALA A 393 -5.11 -4.37 12.51
CA ALA A 393 -4.76 -5.68 11.95
C ALA A 393 -5.71 -6.82 12.33
N SER A 394 -6.48 -6.65 13.40
CA SER A 394 -7.27 -7.74 13.96
C SER A 394 -8.27 -8.34 12.99
N GLU A 395 -8.90 -7.53 12.10
CA GLU A 395 -9.88 -8.00 11.11
C GLU A 395 -9.25 -8.88 10.03
N VAL A 396 -7.98 -8.63 9.70
CA VAL A 396 -7.24 -9.36 8.67
C VAL A 396 -6.21 -10.34 9.25
N ALA A 397 -6.27 -10.60 10.57
CA ALA A 397 -5.30 -11.42 11.26
C ALA A 397 -5.14 -12.84 10.70
N PHE A 398 -6.26 -13.44 10.27
CA PHE A 398 -6.21 -14.76 9.62
C PHE A 398 -5.52 -14.71 8.24
N GLU A 399 -5.76 -13.68 7.46
CA GLU A 399 -5.11 -13.50 6.14
C GLU A 399 -3.61 -13.25 6.31
N LEU A 400 -3.22 -12.40 7.26
CA LEU A 400 -1.81 -12.15 7.60
C LEU A 400 -1.08 -13.43 8.02
N TRP A 401 -1.74 -14.27 8.80
CA TRP A 401 -1.20 -15.57 9.16
C TRP A 401 -1.15 -16.53 7.96
N ALA A 402 -2.24 -16.64 7.20
CA ALA A 402 -2.34 -17.56 6.08
C ALA A 402 -1.29 -17.26 4.99
N VAL A 403 -1.03 -15.98 4.70
CA VAL A 403 -0.11 -15.56 3.63
C VAL A 403 1.32 -15.41 4.14
N TYR A 404 1.53 -14.66 5.22
CA TYR A 404 2.86 -14.24 5.65
C TYR A 404 3.38 -14.97 6.90
N ARG A 405 2.55 -15.79 7.55
CA ARG A 405 2.83 -16.44 8.84
C ARG A 405 3.03 -15.43 9.99
N LEU A 406 2.43 -14.23 9.84
CA LEU A 406 2.47 -13.18 10.85
C LEU A 406 1.28 -13.31 11.80
N ARG A 407 1.55 -13.46 13.08
CA ARG A 407 0.53 -13.39 14.14
C ARG A 407 0.34 -11.95 14.57
N VAL A 408 -0.90 -11.56 14.82
CA VAL A 408 -1.22 -10.24 15.36
C VAL A 408 -1.18 -10.28 16.88
N ALA A 409 -0.38 -9.39 17.45
CA ALA A 409 -0.31 -9.16 18.89
C ALA A 409 -0.95 -7.79 19.18
N LYS A 410 -2.11 -7.79 19.85
CA LYS A 410 -2.77 -6.54 20.24
C LYS A 410 -2.07 -5.96 21.47
N ILE A 411 -1.49 -4.78 21.31
CA ILE A 411 -0.78 -4.05 22.35
C ILE A 411 -1.75 -3.03 22.99
N PRO A 412 -1.88 -3.03 24.33
CA PRO A 412 -2.74 -2.04 24.99
C PRO A 412 -2.16 -0.64 24.84
N THR A 413 -3.00 0.38 24.91
CA THR A 413 -2.59 1.78 24.94
C THR A 413 -1.91 2.12 26.27
N ASN A 414 -0.96 3.06 26.25
CA ASN A 414 -0.28 3.51 27.48
C ASN A 414 -1.23 4.24 28.43
N GLN A 415 -2.15 5.00 27.88
CA GLN A 415 -3.23 5.67 28.61
C GLN A 415 -4.59 5.18 28.12
N PRO A 416 -5.62 5.15 28.97
CA PRO A 416 -6.96 4.76 28.53
C PRO A 416 -7.48 5.66 27.41
N VAL A 417 -8.08 5.06 26.39
CA VAL A 417 -8.69 5.80 25.27
C VAL A 417 -9.92 6.55 25.77
N ARG A 418 -9.95 7.87 25.55
CA ARG A 418 -11.04 8.77 25.94
C ARG A 418 -11.86 9.29 24.76
N ARG A 419 -11.77 8.59 23.62
CA ARG A 419 -12.53 8.88 22.40
C ARG A 419 -13.99 8.48 22.59
N VAL A 420 -14.90 9.41 22.31
CA VAL A 420 -16.34 9.19 22.34
C VAL A 420 -16.85 8.98 20.91
N TYR A 421 -17.56 7.88 20.69
CA TYR A 421 -18.22 7.60 19.41
C TYR A 421 -19.67 8.09 19.49
N LEU A 422 -20.00 9.09 18.69
CA LEU A 422 -21.38 9.53 18.53
C LEU A 422 -22.16 8.53 17.64
N PRO A 423 -23.48 8.49 17.75
CA PRO A 423 -24.28 7.63 16.92
C PRO A 423 -24.12 7.93 15.43
N ASP A 424 -23.95 6.88 14.60
CA ASP A 424 -23.93 7.05 13.15
C ASP A 424 -25.27 7.59 12.66
N ARG A 425 -25.25 8.57 11.77
CA ARG A 425 -26.41 9.15 11.08
C ARG A 425 -26.37 8.70 9.63
N VAL A 426 -27.41 7.99 9.17
CA VAL A 426 -27.49 7.50 7.79
C VAL A 426 -28.73 8.08 7.14
N TYR A 427 -28.53 8.91 6.15
CA TYR A 427 -29.57 9.56 5.36
C TYR A 427 -29.96 8.71 4.14
N GLY A 428 -31.11 8.94 3.56
CA GLY A 428 -31.50 8.27 2.33
C GLY A 428 -30.73 8.78 1.13
N ARG A 429 -30.42 10.09 1.11
CA ARG A 429 -29.77 10.76 -0.02
C ARG A 429 -28.52 11.53 0.41
N ALA A 430 -27.57 11.64 -0.51
CA ALA A 430 -26.33 12.38 -0.31
C ALA A 430 -26.55 13.88 -0.03
N GLU A 431 -27.59 14.49 -0.61
CA GLU A 431 -27.92 15.91 -0.38
C GLU A 431 -28.22 16.19 1.09
N ASP A 432 -29.07 15.36 1.73
CA ASP A 432 -29.41 15.47 3.14
C ASP A 432 -28.19 15.19 4.05
N LYS A 433 -27.34 14.23 3.66
CA LYS A 433 -26.06 13.94 4.28
C LYS A 433 -25.16 15.18 4.32
N TRP A 434 -24.95 15.81 3.17
CA TRP A 434 -24.05 16.96 3.09
C TRP A 434 -24.57 18.16 3.87
N ALA A 435 -25.88 18.40 3.88
CA ALA A 435 -26.48 19.43 4.74
C ALA A 435 -26.20 19.17 6.24
N ALA A 436 -26.33 17.90 6.67
CA ALA A 436 -26.05 17.50 8.04
C ALA A 436 -24.55 17.59 8.40
N VAL A 437 -23.65 17.32 7.43
CA VAL A 437 -22.19 17.49 7.59
C VAL A 437 -21.85 18.97 7.84
N ILE A 438 -22.38 19.87 7.01
CA ILE A 438 -22.16 21.33 7.16
C ILE A 438 -22.68 21.83 8.50
N GLU A 439 -23.85 21.37 8.95
CA GLU A 439 -24.42 21.76 10.24
C GLU A 439 -23.54 21.28 11.40
N SER A 440 -23.09 20.02 11.39
CA SER A 440 -22.17 19.50 12.41
C SER A 440 -20.86 20.30 12.45
N ILE A 441 -20.28 20.63 11.28
CA ILE A 441 -19.07 21.46 11.21
C ILE A 441 -19.32 22.84 11.80
N ARG A 442 -20.45 23.48 11.47
CA ARG A 442 -20.81 24.80 11.96
C ARG A 442 -20.94 24.84 13.49
N GLU A 443 -21.64 23.87 14.09
CA GLU A 443 -21.80 23.74 15.54
C GLU A 443 -20.44 23.62 16.24
N ARG A 444 -19.56 22.76 15.75
CA ARG A 444 -18.23 22.53 16.34
C ARG A 444 -17.31 23.75 16.16
N HIS A 445 -17.34 24.35 14.98
CA HIS A 445 -16.57 25.56 14.70
C HIS A 445 -17.00 26.72 15.61
N ALA A 446 -18.30 26.92 15.80
CA ALA A 446 -18.83 27.93 16.76
C ALA A 446 -18.38 27.65 18.19
N ALA A 447 -18.27 26.39 18.60
CA ALA A 447 -17.70 25.97 19.88
C ALA A 447 -16.16 26.04 19.92
N ARG A 448 -15.49 26.51 18.88
CA ARG A 448 -14.02 26.53 18.69
C ARG A 448 -13.35 25.17 18.81
N GLN A 449 -14.11 24.08 18.67
CA GLN A 449 -13.57 22.72 18.62
C GLN A 449 -12.97 22.46 17.23
N PRO A 450 -11.73 21.95 17.11
CA PRO A 450 -11.16 21.59 15.80
C PRO A 450 -11.89 20.40 15.18
N VAL A 451 -12.09 20.47 13.85
CA VAL A 451 -12.80 19.45 13.08
C VAL A 451 -11.93 18.89 11.98
N LEU A 452 -11.82 17.57 11.91
CA LEU A 452 -11.22 16.84 10.80
C LEU A 452 -12.32 16.09 10.06
N VAL A 453 -12.52 16.40 8.78
CA VAL A 453 -13.50 15.72 7.94
C VAL A 453 -12.78 14.77 6.99
N GLY A 454 -13.07 13.49 7.10
CA GLY A 454 -12.55 12.45 6.21
C GLY A 454 -13.51 12.18 5.06
N THR A 455 -13.03 12.31 3.82
CA THR A 455 -13.75 11.95 2.60
C THR A 455 -13.08 10.77 1.92
N ARG A 456 -13.84 9.97 1.16
CA ARG A 456 -13.29 8.79 0.47
C ARG A 456 -12.57 9.16 -0.83
N SER A 457 -13.09 10.14 -1.57
CA SER A 457 -12.59 10.54 -2.89
C SER A 457 -12.18 12.00 -2.95
N VAL A 458 -11.38 12.35 -3.97
CA VAL A 458 -11.04 13.75 -4.27
C VAL A 458 -12.31 14.52 -4.66
N ALA A 459 -13.20 13.91 -5.46
CA ALA A 459 -14.46 14.51 -5.86
C ALA A 459 -15.34 14.87 -4.65
N ALA A 460 -15.46 13.98 -3.67
CA ALA A 460 -16.17 14.26 -2.42
C ALA A 460 -15.53 15.40 -1.61
N SER A 461 -14.19 15.47 -1.58
CA SER A 461 -13.49 16.56 -0.89
C SER A 461 -13.66 17.90 -1.59
N GLU A 462 -13.65 17.93 -2.93
CA GLU A 462 -13.90 19.13 -3.73
C GLU A 462 -15.36 19.59 -3.62
N HIS A 463 -16.31 18.65 -3.60
CA HIS A 463 -17.72 18.96 -3.37
C HIS A 463 -17.95 19.59 -1.99
N LEU A 464 -17.39 18.97 -0.94
CA LEU A 464 -17.47 19.53 0.41
C LEU A 464 -16.82 20.91 0.51
N SER A 465 -15.70 21.14 -0.19
CA SER A 465 -15.02 22.43 -0.22
C SER A 465 -15.93 23.53 -0.77
N LYS A 466 -16.66 23.29 -1.85
CA LYS A 466 -17.65 24.23 -2.40
C LYS A 466 -18.76 24.56 -1.41
N LEU A 467 -19.30 23.54 -0.72
CA LEU A 467 -20.33 23.73 0.29
C LEU A 467 -19.82 24.53 1.50
N LEU A 468 -18.57 24.35 1.91
CA LEU A 468 -17.95 25.14 2.97
C LEU A 468 -17.70 26.60 2.57
N GLU A 469 -17.33 26.85 1.30
CA GLU A 469 -17.21 28.20 0.74
C GLU A 469 -18.56 28.92 0.73
N GLU A 470 -19.62 28.26 0.26
CA GLU A 470 -20.99 28.78 0.27
C GLU A 470 -21.47 29.09 1.69
N ALA A 471 -21.13 28.22 2.64
CA ALA A 471 -21.41 28.40 4.07
C ALA A 471 -20.51 29.45 4.76
N LYS A 472 -19.52 30.02 4.06
CA LYS A 472 -18.51 30.97 4.55
C LYS A 472 -17.75 30.46 5.77
N LEU A 473 -17.45 29.16 5.81
CA LEU A 473 -16.66 28.52 6.86
C LEU A 473 -15.19 28.43 6.40
N PRO A 474 -14.22 28.92 7.19
CA PRO A 474 -12.81 28.83 6.84
C PRO A 474 -12.32 27.39 6.97
N PHE A 475 -11.72 26.82 5.94
CA PHE A 475 -11.19 25.46 5.97
C PHE A 475 -9.83 25.35 5.28
N ARG A 476 -9.17 24.22 5.50
CA ARG A 476 -7.99 23.78 4.75
C ARG A 476 -8.29 22.43 4.09
N LEU A 477 -7.94 22.32 2.82
CA LEU A 477 -8.10 21.10 2.04
C LEU A 477 -6.76 20.38 1.91
N LEU A 478 -6.73 19.10 2.28
CA LEU A 478 -5.62 18.19 2.07
C LEU A 478 -5.88 17.34 0.84
N ASN A 479 -5.20 17.68 -0.25
CA ASN A 479 -5.22 16.88 -1.47
C ASN A 479 -3.94 16.07 -1.55
N ALA A 480 -4.04 14.77 -1.87
CA ALA A 480 -2.95 13.81 -2.01
C ALA A 480 -1.96 14.11 -3.17
N ARG A 481 -1.66 15.40 -3.42
CA ARG A 481 -0.77 15.84 -4.50
C ARG A 481 0.61 16.27 -4.02
N GLN A 482 0.80 16.53 -2.72
CA GLN A 482 2.07 17.05 -2.16
C GLN A 482 2.25 16.56 -0.72
N ASP A 483 2.99 15.47 -0.53
CA ASP A 483 3.19 14.82 0.78
C ASP A 483 3.82 15.74 1.87
N ALA A 484 4.67 16.70 1.48
CA ALA A 484 5.31 17.61 2.44
C ALA A 484 4.34 18.67 2.98
N ASP A 485 3.54 19.27 2.12
CA ASP A 485 2.53 20.27 2.51
C ASP A 485 1.43 19.62 3.36
N GLU A 486 1.14 18.33 3.12
CA GLU A 486 0.20 17.55 3.91
C GLU A 486 0.58 17.47 5.39
N ALA A 487 1.86 17.21 5.67
CA ALA A 487 2.33 17.07 7.04
C ALA A 487 2.22 18.38 7.83
N GLU A 488 2.49 19.53 7.17
CA GLU A 488 2.34 20.86 7.78
C GLU A 488 0.86 21.15 8.08
N ILE A 489 -0.04 20.96 7.12
CA ILE A 489 -1.47 21.22 7.32
C ILE A 489 -2.05 20.32 8.42
N VAL A 490 -1.64 19.03 8.46
CA VAL A 490 -2.09 18.09 9.50
C VAL A 490 -1.57 18.51 10.87
N SER A 491 -0.36 19.06 10.99
CA SER A 491 0.19 19.51 12.27
C SER A 491 -0.65 20.64 12.89
N HIS A 492 -1.26 21.47 12.06
CA HIS A 492 -2.13 22.59 12.47
C HIS A 492 -3.62 22.20 12.64
N ALA A 493 -4.01 20.97 12.29
CA ALA A 493 -5.40 20.51 12.40
C ALA A 493 -5.92 20.43 13.85
N GLY A 494 -5.02 20.47 14.84
CA GLY A 494 -5.36 20.50 16.27
C GLY A 494 -5.52 21.90 16.88
N GLU A 495 -5.53 22.98 16.07
CA GLU A 495 -5.73 24.34 16.54
C GLU A 495 -7.21 24.66 16.80
N PRO A 496 -7.54 25.56 17.77
CA PRO A 496 -8.92 25.87 18.09
C PRO A 496 -9.73 26.39 16.90
N GLY A 497 -10.89 25.78 16.64
CA GLY A 497 -11.79 26.17 15.55
C GLY A 497 -11.30 25.87 14.15
N ARG A 498 -10.21 25.12 13.99
CA ARG A 498 -9.69 24.73 12.67
C ARG A 498 -10.60 23.70 12.00
N ILE A 499 -10.92 23.91 10.73
CA ILE A 499 -11.61 22.93 9.88
C ILE A 499 -10.61 22.40 8.86
N THR A 500 -10.40 21.09 8.87
CA THR A 500 -9.50 20.39 7.93
C THR A 500 -10.29 19.32 7.18
N VAL A 501 -10.31 19.39 5.85
CA VAL A 501 -10.88 18.38 4.98
C VAL A 501 -9.75 17.54 4.42
N ALA A 502 -9.80 16.23 4.61
CA ALA A 502 -8.75 15.33 4.17
C ALA A 502 -9.35 14.13 3.40
N THR A 503 -8.72 13.75 2.29
CA THR A 503 -8.97 12.43 1.72
C THR A 503 -8.34 11.38 2.63
N ASN A 504 -8.89 10.16 2.63
CA ASN A 504 -8.52 9.09 3.56
C ASN A 504 -7.01 8.81 3.66
N MET A 505 -6.30 8.94 2.54
CA MET A 505 -4.85 8.67 2.48
C MET A 505 -4.00 9.87 2.93
N ALA A 506 -4.59 11.06 2.99
CA ALA A 506 -3.87 12.28 3.33
C ALA A 506 -3.49 12.33 4.81
N GLY A 507 -2.24 12.72 5.09
CA GLY A 507 -1.71 12.85 6.45
C GLY A 507 -1.50 11.53 7.20
N ARG A 508 -1.52 10.35 6.53
CA ARG A 508 -1.21 9.06 7.16
C ARG A 508 0.21 9.07 7.72
N GLY A 509 0.38 8.51 8.92
CA GLY A 509 1.67 8.52 9.62
C GLY A 509 2.04 9.87 10.29
N THR A 510 1.23 10.92 10.13
CA THR A 510 1.44 12.21 10.80
C THR A 510 0.55 12.33 12.03
N ASP A 511 1.10 12.83 13.13
CA ASP A 511 0.39 13.02 14.39
C ASP A 511 -0.23 14.42 14.47
N ILE A 512 -1.49 14.48 14.92
CA ILE A 512 -2.22 15.74 15.17
C ILE A 512 -2.05 16.08 16.64
N LYS A 513 -1.28 17.12 16.92
CA LYS A 513 -1.09 17.63 18.28
C LYS A 513 -2.16 18.65 18.61
N LEU A 514 -2.84 18.48 19.74
CA LEU A 514 -3.82 19.45 20.22
C LEU A 514 -3.11 20.68 20.78
N ALA A 515 -3.52 21.85 20.32
CA ALA A 515 -3.07 23.12 20.88
C ALA A 515 -3.56 23.31 22.33
N PRO A 516 -2.89 24.15 23.13
CA PRO A 516 -3.35 24.47 24.50
C PRO A 516 -4.80 24.94 24.50
N GLY A 517 -5.60 24.45 25.45
CA GLY A 517 -7.02 24.80 25.61
C GLY A 517 -7.99 23.95 24.77
N VAL A 518 -7.51 23.15 23.80
CA VAL A 518 -8.38 22.31 22.96
C VAL A 518 -8.89 21.07 23.70
N LYS A 519 -8.15 20.60 24.69
CA LYS A 519 -8.59 19.48 25.54
C LYS A 519 -9.86 19.82 26.34
N GLU A 520 -9.97 21.02 26.79
CA GLU A 520 -11.13 21.55 27.52
C GLU A 520 -12.35 21.75 26.62
N LEU A 521 -12.12 21.96 25.31
CA LEU A 521 -13.16 22.01 24.27
C LEU A 521 -13.64 20.63 23.79
N GLY A 522 -13.13 19.54 24.40
CA GLY A 522 -13.48 18.18 24.03
C GLY A 522 -12.56 17.53 23.01
N GLY A 523 -11.41 18.16 22.70
CA GLY A 523 -10.39 17.63 21.78
C GLY A 523 -10.79 17.70 20.31
N LEU A 524 -10.13 16.90 19.46
CA LEU A 524 -10.40 16.84 18.02
C LEU A 524 -11.73 16.11 17.74
N HIS A 525 -12.60 16.74 16.93
CA HIS A 525 -13.79 16.11 16.38
C HIS A 525 -13.50 15.55 14.98
N VAL A 526 -13.84 14.28 14.76
CA VAL A 526 -13.63 13.61 13.47
C VAL A 526 -14.96 13.22 12.84
N ILE A 527 -15.21 13.68 11.63
CA ILE A 527 -16.40 13.36 10.82
C ILE A 527 -15.98 12.42 9.68
N CYS A 528 -16.62 11.26 9.59
CA CYS A 528 -16.52 10.36 8.45
C CYS A 528 -17.74 10.57 7.56
N THR A 529 -17.53 11.06 6.34
CA THR A 529 -18.63 11.36 5.40
C THR A 529 -19.01 10.17 4.52
N GLU A 530 -18.14 9.17 4.44
CA GLU A 530 -18.33 7.94 3.65
C GLU A 530 -17.56 6.81 4.31
N ARG A 531 -18.17 5.62 4.41
CA ARG A 531 -17.47 4.42 4.86
C ARG A 531 -16.52 3.90 3.78
N HIS A 532 -15.39 3.38 4.20
CA HIS A 532 -14.43 2.73 3.31
C HIS A 532 -14.79 1.26 3.09
N ASP A 533 -14.15 0.64 2.11
CA ASP A 533 -14.32 -0.78 1.77
C ASP A 533 -13.98 -1.71 2.94
N SER A 534 -13.24 -1.22 3.91
CA SER A 534 -12.87 -1.97 5.12
C SER A 534 -13.05 -1.13 6.38
N GLY A 535 -13.67 -1.72 7.40
CA GLY A 535 -13.89 -1.09 8.70
C GLY A 535 -12.61 -0.71 9.43
N ARG A 536 -11.47 -1.36 9.12
CA ARG A 536 -10.16 -0.99 9.66
C ARG A 536 -9.69 0.39 9.19
N ILE A 537 -10.00 0.78 7.95
CA ILE A 537 -9.66 2.10 7.42
C ILE A 537 -10.47 3.19 8.13
N ASP A 538 -11.75 2.93 8.39
CA ASP A 538 -12.60 3.84 9.20
C ASP A 538 -12.02 4.00 10.62
N ARG A 539 -11.53 2.90 11.22
CA ARG A 539 -10.86 2.97 12.54
C ARG A 539 -9.58 3.81 12.50
N GLN A 540 -8.83 3.80 11.41
CA GLN A 540 -7.65 4.66 11.26
C GLN A 540 -8.03 6.14 11.20
N LEU A 541 -9.13 6.48 10.51
CA LEU A 541 -9.66 7.83 10.48
C LEU A 541 -10.11 8.27 11.89
N PHE A 542 -10.93 7.48 12.56
CA PHE A 542 -11.38 7.76 13.92
C PHE A 542 -10.22 7.78 14.93
N GLY A 543 -9.18 6.97 14.68
CA GLY A 543 -7.94 6.94 15.45
C GLY A 543 -7.12 8.25 15.39
N ARG A 544 -7.53 9.23 14.57
CA ARG A 544 -6.95 10.56 14.57
C ARG A 544 -7.34 11.36 15.81
N SER A 545 -8.49 11.05 16.40
CA SER A 545 -9.03 11.67 17.62
C SER A 545 -8.74 10.84 18.88
N GLY A 546 -8.68 11.46 20.03
CA GLY A 546 -8.57 10.77 21.33
C GLY A 546 -7.27 9.99 21.50
N ARG A 547 -6.12 10.56 21.14
CA ARG A 547 -4.79 9.95 21.25
C ARG A 547 -4.15 10.20 22.60
N GLN A 548 -3.30 9.29 23.06
CA GLN A 548 -2.50 9.43 24.29
C GLN A 548 -3.33 9.87 25.53
N GLY A 549 -4.57 9.38 25.64
CA GLY A 549 -5.47 9.74 26.73
C GLY A 549 -6.14 11.12 26.62
N ASP A 550 -5.93 11.83 25.51
CA ASP A 550 -6.62 13.09 25.23
C ASP A 550 -8.11 12.84 24.94
N PRO A 551 -9.00 13.78 25.25
CA PRO A 551 -10.39 13.70 24.85
C PRO A 551 -10.53 13.85 23.33
N GLY A 552 -11.64 13.36 22.80
CA GLY A 552 -11.97 13.52 21.39
C GLY A 552 -13.29 12.85 21.07
N CYS A 553 -13.90 13.21 19.96
CA CYS A 553 -15.15 12.60 19.51
C CYS A 553 -15.14 12.30 18.01
N CYS A 554 -15.95 11.33 17.64
CA CYS A 554 -16.06 10.84 16.26
C CYS A 554 -17.51 10.60 15.92
N GLU A 555 -17.90 10.90 14.67
CA GLU A 555 -19.19 10.53 14.13
C GLU A 555 -19.07 10.11 12.65
N ALA A 556 -20.04 9.33 12.20
CA ALA A 556 -20.23 9.04 10.79
C ALA A 556 -21.56 9.62 10.31
N ILE A 557 -21.51 10.40 9.24
CA ILE A 557 -22.66 11.02 8.57
C ILE A 557 -22.65 10.50 7.14
N LEU A 558 -23.57 9.60 6.84
CA LEU A 558 -23.56 8.72 5.67
C LEU A 558 -24.87 8.83 4.89
N ALA A 559 -24.90 8.33 3.65
CA ALA A 559 -26.11 8.23 2.86
C ALA A 559 -26.29 6.82 2.26
N ALA A 560 -27.54 6.38 2.07
CA ALA A 560 -27.81 5.08 1.49
C ALA A 560 -27.40 4.99 0.02
N ASP A 561 -27.29 6.12 -0.68
CA ASP A 561 -26.83 6.24 -2.06
C ASP A 561 -25.31 6.50 -2.17
N ASP A 562 -24.54 6.46 -1.07
CA ASP A 562 -23.07 6.47 -1.13
C ASP A 562 -22.56 5.25 -1.92
N ASP A 563 -21.46 5.43 -2.67
CA ASP A 563 -20.89 4.43 -3.58
C ASP A 563 -20.78 3.03 -2.96
N LEU A 564 -20.25 2.93 -1.74
CA LEU A 564 -20.07 1.64 -1.07
C LEU A 564 -21.42 0.89 -0.86
N ALA A 565 -22.46 1.59 -0.45
CA ALA A 565 -23.77 1.00 -0.22
C ALA A 565 -24.46 0.69 -1.55
N ALA A 566 -24.37 1.60 -2.51
CA ALA A 566 -24.93 1.44 -3.85
C ALA A 566 -24.28 0.27 -4.61
N GLU A 567 -22.97 0.06 -4.51
CA GLU A 567 -22.24 -0.99 -5.21
C GLU A 567 -22.39 -2.37 -4.54
N HIS A 568 -22.26 -2.41 -3.22
CA HIS A 568 -22.18 -3.68 -2.50
C HIS A 568 -23.45 -4.10 -1.76
N ALA A 569 -24.45 -3.21 -1.63
CA ALA A 569 -25.72 -3.48 -0.99
C ALA A 569 -26.93 -2.93 -1.78
N THR A 570 -26.85 -2.91 -3.10
CA THR A 570 -27.74 -2.25 -4.08
C THR A 570 -29.24 -2.38 -3.76
N LEU A 571 -29.74 -3.59 -3.50
CA LEU A 571 -31.17 -3.83 -3.19
C LEU A 571 -31.58 -3.15 -1.87
N ALA A 572 -30.75 -3.28 -0.84
CA ALA A 572 -31.04 -2.67 0.46
C ALA A 572 -30.89 -1.15 0.40
N ALA A 573 -29.85 -0.64 -0.27
CA ALA A 573 -29.60 0.78 -0.47
C ALA A 573 -30.79 1.43 -1.19
N GLY A 574 -31.26 0.85 -2.30
CA GLY A 574 -32.41 1.37 -3.09
C GLY A 574 -33.70 1.48 -2.29
N TRP A 575 -33.92 0.59 -1.33
CA TRP A 575 -35.12 0.67 -0.45
C TRP A 575 -35.06 1.89 0.49
N PHE A 576 -33.87 2.29 0.90
CA PHE A 576 -33.66 3.34 1.90
C PHE A 576 -33.51 4.74 1.32
N THR A 577 -33.32 4.90 0.01
CA THR A 577 -33.16 6.22 -0.65
C THR A 577 -34.39 7.14 -0.51
N HIS A 578 -35.55 6.58 -0.20
CA HIS A 578 -36.81 7.35 0.01
C HIS A 578 -36.99 7.86 1.45
N MET A 579 -36.08 7.47 2.37
CA MET A 579 -36.16 7.89 3.76
C MET A 579 -35.25 9.11 4.01
N THR A 580 -35.72 10.10 4.75
CA THR A 580 -34.86 11.25 5.11
C THR A 580 -33.74 10.82 6.04
N LEU A 581 -34.04 10.03 7.07
CA LEU A 581 -33.06 9.50 8.02
C LEU A 581 -33.41 8.04 8.34
N LEU A 582 -32.43 7.15 8.26
CA LEU A 582 -32.61 5.74 8.56
C LEU A 582 -32.59 5.48 10.08
N PRO A 583 -33.40 4.50 10.56
CA PRO A 583 -33.21 3.98 11.91
C PRO A 583 -31.77 3.50 12.10
N GLN A 584 -31.15 3.83 13.24
CA GLN A 584 -29.74 3.55 13.50
C GLN A 584 -29.33 2.08 13.27
N ARG A 585 -30.21 1.13 13.65
CA ARG A 585 -29.95 -0.31 13.44
C ARG A 585 -29.96 -0.68 11.96
N ALA A 586 -30.85 -0.09 11.16
CA ALA A 586 -30.94 -0.34 9.73
C ALA A 586 -29.71 0.22 9.00
N GLY A 587 -29.32 1.46 9.30
CA GLY A 587 -28.12 2.07 8.74
C GLY A 587 -26.85 1.27 9.07
N ARG A 588 -26.69 0.84 10.33
CA ARG A 588 -25.56 -0.03 10.72
C ARG A 588 -25.54 -1.35 9.97
N LEU A 589 -26.70 -2.00 9.81
CA LEU A 589 -26.80 -3.26 9.08
C LEU A 589 -26.47 -3.09 7.61
N LEU A 590 -26.97 -2.02 6.97
CA LEU A 590 -26.67 -1.67 5.58
C LEU A 590 -25.16 -1.60 5.35
N TYR A 591 -24.48 -0.76 6.12
CA TYR A 591 -23.04 -0.55 5.96
C TYR A 591 -22.20 -1.75 6.40
N TRP A 592 -22.63 -2.51 7.41
CA TRP A 592 -21.96 -3.76 7.78
C TRP A 592 -22.00 -4.78 6.63
N LEU A 593 -23.15 -4.93 5.96
CA LEU A 593 -23.31 -5.82 4.81
C LEU A 593 -22.44 -5.34 3.63
N ALA A 594 -22.47 -4.04 3.33
CA ALA A 594 -21.70 -3.46 2.23
C ALA A 594 -20.18 -3.67 2.45
N GLN A 595 -19.66 -3.30 3.61
CA GLN A 595 -18.25 -3.49 3.95
C GLN A 595 -17.83 -4.96 3.92
N ARG A 596 -18.65 -5.87 4.49
CA ARG A 596 -18.32 -7.29 4.49
C ARG A 596 -18.24 -7.88 3.09
N ARG A 597 -19.09 -7.43 2.15
CA ARG A 597 -19.04 -7.85 0.75
C ARG A 597 -17.82 -7.27 0.02
N ALA A 598 -17.52 -6.00 0.24
CA ALA A 598 -16.34 -5.35 -0.30
C ALA A 598 -15.05 -6.04 0.18
N GLU A 599 -14.90 -6.28 1.48
CA GLU A 599 -13.75 -6.99 2.05
C GLU A 599 -13.60 -8.42 1.50
N ALA A 600 -14.72 -9.15 1.33
CA ALA A 600 -14.70 -10.48 0.74
C ALA A 600 -14.27 -10.46 -0.74
N ALA A 601 -14.69 -9.46 -1.52
CA ALA A 601 -14.27 -9.27 -2.90
C ALA A 601 -12.76 -8.98 -2.97
N HIS A 602 -12.27 -8.07 -2.15
CA HIS A 602 -10.84 -7.72 -2.08
C HIS A 602 -9.98 -8.90 -1.62
N SER A 603 -10.42 -9.68 -0.63
CA SER A 603 -9.69 -10.88 -0.19
C SER A 603 -9.62 -11.95 -1.29
N ARG A 604 -10.68 -12.11 -2.08
CA ARG A 604 -10.68 -12.99 -3.26
C ARG A 604 -9.67 -12.51 -4.32
N ALA A 605 -9.67 -11.21 -4.63
CA ALA A 605 -8.74 -10.64 -5.59
C ALA A 605 -7.27 -10.86 -5.19
N ARG A 606 -6.92 -10.64 -3.90
CA ARG A 606 -5.56 -10.89 -3.39
C ARG A 606 -5.16 -12.37 -3.49
N ARG A 607 -6.08 -13.29 -3.19
CA ARG A 607 -5.83 -14.74 -3.33
C ARG A 607 -5.64 -15.15 -4.78
N SER A 608 -6.45 -14.64 -5.69
CA SER A 608 -6.31 -14.89 -7.13
C SER A 608 -4.97 -14.38 -7.65
N LEU A 609 -4.55 -13.18 -7.21
CA LEU A 609 -3.25 -12.63 -7.57
C LEU A 609 -2.09 -13.53 -7.11
N LEU A 610 -2.12 -13.99 -5.86
CA LEU A 610 -1.09 -14.88 -5.34
C LEU A 610 -1.03 -16.20 -6.12
N THR A 611 -2.18 -16.82 -6.38
CA THR A 611 -2.25 -18.07 -7.15
C THR A 611 -1.75 -17.88 -8.58
N MET A 612 -2.11 -16.78 -9.24
CA MET A 612 -1.63 -16.43 -10.58
C MET A 612 -0.11 -16.21 -10.59
N ASP A 613 0.42 -15.50 -9.60
CA ASP A 613 1.85 -15.22 -9.49
C ASP A 613 2.66 -16.51 -9.19
N GLU A 614 2.12 -17.42 -8.39
CA GLU A 614 2.71 -18.74 -8.14
C GLU A 614 2.72 -19.61 -9.43
N SER A 615 1.63 -19.62 -10.20
CA SER A 615 1.52 -20.39 -11.43
C SER A 615 2.42 -19.87 -12.57
N LEU A 616 2.58 -18.55 -12.68
CA LEU A 616 3.50 -17.94 -13.65
C LEU A 616 4.95 -18.26 -13.34
N GLY A 617 5.35 -18.24 -12.05
CA GLY A 617 6.68 -18.65 -11.62
C GLY A 617 7.00 -20.08 -12.05
N ASP A 618 6.03 -20.98 -12.01
CA ASP A 618 6.18 -22.37 -12.44
C ASP A 618 6.38 -22.51 -13.96
N LEU A 619 5.61 -21.77 -14.75
CA LEU A 619 5.73 -21.78 -16.21
C LEU A 619 7.09 -21.24 -16.66
N LEU A 620 7.59 -20.19 -16.01
CA LEU A 620 8.91 -19.63 -16.29
C LEU A 620 10.04 -20.57 -15.87
N ALA A 621 9.92 -21.24 -14.72
CA ALA A 621 10.87 -22.25 -14.26
C ALA A 621 10.94 -23.45 -15.22
N PHE A 622 9.81 -23.88 -15.78
CA PHE A 622 9.73 -24.95 -16.76
C PHE A 622 10.37 -24.58 -18.11
N SER A 623 10.30 -23.30 -18.50
CA SER A 623 10.93 -22.79 -19.74
C SER A 623 12.44 -22.53 -19.61
N GLY A 624 13.07 -22.82 -18.45
CA GLY A 624 14.48 -22.57 -18.18
C GLY A 624 14.84 -21.09 -17.97
N ARG A 625 13.85 -20.19 -17.99
CA ARG A 625 13.99 -18.81 -17.58
C ARG A 625 13.71 -18.78 -16.08
N GLY A 626 14.74 -18.60 -15.27
CA GLY A 626 14.58 -18.45 -13.81
C GLY A 626 13.58 -17.33 -13.48
N GLU A 627 12.89 -17.49 -12.32
CA GLU A 627 11.97 -16.48 -11.76
C GLU A 627 12.56 -15.07 -11.70
#